data_4afbf734b0f959addc58565a771b7995
#
_entry.id   4afbf734b0f959addc58565a771b7995
#
_cell.length_a   1.000
_cell.length_b   1.000
_cell.length_c   1.000
_cell.angle_alpha   90.00
_cell.angle_beta   90.00
_cell.angle_gamma   90.00
#
_symmetry.space_group_name_H-M   'P 1'
#
loop_
_entity.id
_entity.type
_entity.pdbx_description
1 polymer ?
#
loop_
_entity_poly.entity_id
_entity_poly.type
_entity_poly.pdbx_seq_one_letter_code
_entity_poly.pdbx_strand_id
1 'polypeptide(L)'
;PLLYKNVGADGIKTGFLTVEQYSLAASMEVNQRRITAVGSGFKSKNSRSRETLRILNWGLRKFDTIKVTKKNEVFTELNVWLGKKNKVSVTSNEDFYITIPKRKKKTIKAVIEYEGPIQSPIKKGDNLALLNIYVSGELKKQINLISNEDIKRSNIFSRLLTSLNYLVWGDV
;
A
#
# COMPACT_ATOMS: atom_id res chain seq x y z
N PRO A 1 -8.95 -14.48 30.94
CA PRO A 1 -8.78 -13.59 29.80
C PRO A 1 -7.64 -14.08 28.90
N LEU A 2 -7.68 -13.71 27.59
CA LEU A 2 -6.63 -14.11 26.63
C LEU A 2 -5.25 -13.59 27.02
N LEU A 3 -5.21 -12.46 27.70
CA LEU A 3 -3.98 -11.81 28.19
C LEU A 3 -3.11 -12.76 29.04
N TYR A 4 -3.74 -13.66 29.83
CA TYR A 4 -3.00 -14.59 30.70
C TYR A 4 -2.67 -15.94 30.04
N LYS A 5 -3.05 -16.14 28.79
CA LYS A 5 -2.81 -17.40 28.06
C LYS A 5 -1.49 -17.44 27.29
N ASN A 6 -0.69 -16.37 27.36
CA ASN A 6 0.59 -16.24 26.66
C ASN A 6 0.49 -16.51 25.15
N VAL A 7 -0.59 -16.06 24.53
CA VAL A 7 -0.90 -16.27 23.11
C VAL A 7 -0.57 -15.04 22.24
N GLY A 8 0.19 -14.08 22.80
CA GLY A 8 0.53 -12.81 22.12
C GLY A 8 -0.58 -11.77 22.16
N ALA A 9 -1.68 -12.00 22.89
CA ALA A 9 -2.73 -11.01 23.08
C ALA A 9 -2.30 -9.96 24.13
N ASP A 10 -2.41 -8.68 23.77
CA ASP A 10 -1.95 -7.53 24.57
C ASP A 10 -3.06 -6.58 25.05
N GLY A 11 -4.29 -6.92 24.80
CA GLY A 11 -5.49 -6.15 25.23
C GLY A 11 -6.74 -6.71 24.56
N ILE A 12 -7.91 -6.08 24.67
CA ILE A 12 -8.18 -4.68 25.02
C ILE A 12 -9.11 -4.61 26.23
N LYS A 13 -10.37 -5.14 26.10
CA LYS A 13 -11.43 -5.03 27.12
C LYS A 13 -12.37 -6.22 27.10
N THR A 14 -12.75 -6.68 28.30
CA THR A 14 -13.85 -7.63 28.49
C THR A 14 -15.11 -6.87 28.93
N GLY A 15 -16.28 -7.35 28.51
CA GLY A 15 -17.57 -6.86 28.96
C GLY A 15 -18.50 -8.01 29.38
N PHE A 16 -19.52 -7.64 30.16
CA PHE A 16 -20.65 -8.50 30.50
C PHE A 16 -21.87 -7.63 30.72
N LEU A 17 -22.96 -7.99 30.07
CA LEU A 17 -24.30 -7.43 30.28
C LEU A 17 -25.26 -8.61 30.38
N THR A 18 -26.25 -8.51 31.25
CA THR A 18 -27.22 -9.60 31.51
C THR A 18 -27.93 -10.02 30.22
N VAL A 19 -28.27 -9.06 29.36
CA VAL A 19 -28.97 -9.31 28.10
C VAL A 19 -28.02 -9.83 27.01
N GLU A 20 -26.84 -9.19 26.86
CA GLU A 20 -25.88 -9.50 25.79
C GLU A 20 -24.80 -10.50 26.21
N GLN A 21 -24.82 -10.94 27.45
CA GLN A 21 -23.87 -11.91 28.00
C GLN A 21 -22.40 -11.42 27.94
N TYR A 22 -21.45 -12.32 27.64
CA TYR A 22 -20.03 -11.99 27.65
C TYR A 22 -19.58 -11.40 26.32
N SER A 23 -18.76 -10.35 26.39
CA SER A 23 -18.13 -9.70 25.23
C SER A 23 -16.63 -9.55 25.43
N LEU A 24 -15.89 -9.42 24.32
CA LEU A 24 -14.45 -9.24 24.30
C LEU A 24 -14.03 -8.46 23.07
N ALA A 25 -13.29 -7.38 23.31
CA ALA A 25 -12.40 -6.80 22.33
C ALA A 25 -10.99 -7.27 22.67
N ALA A 26 -10.33 -7.95 21.74
CA ALA A 26 -8.97 -8.45 21.92
C ALA A 26 -8.09 -8.09 20.76
N SER A 27 -6.83 -7.75 21.03
CA SER A 27 -5.80 -7.45 20.06
C SER A 27 -4.59 -8.34 20.28
N MET A 28 -3.90 -8.68 19.20
CA MET A 28 -2.60 -9.34 19.23
C MET A 28 -1.72 -8.85 18.09
N GLU A 29 -0.41 -8.84 18.33
CA GLU A 29 0.58 -8.49 17.32
C GLU A 29 1.53 -9.66 17.07
N VAL A 30 1.70 -10.01 15.80
CA VAL A 30 2.63 -11.05 15.36
C VAL A 30 3.34 -10.56 14.11
N ASN A 31 4.67 -10.54 14.12
CA ASN A 31 5.51 -10.10 12.99
C ASN A 31 5.12 -8.70 12.49
N GLN A 32 5.02 -7.72 13.38
CA GLN A 32 4.64 -6.32 13.10
C GLN A 32 3.23 -6.16 12.50
N ARG A 33 2.41 -7.19 12.57
CA ARG A 33 1.04 -7.17 12.11
C ARG A 33 0.10 -7.29 13.29
N ARG A 34 -0.69 -6.24 13.51
CA ARG A 34 -1.71 -6.20 14.54
C ARG A 34 -3.07 -6.65 13.99
N ILE A 35 -3.74 -7.51 14.76
CA ILE A 35 -5.11 -7.93 14.48
C ILE A 35 -5.96 -7.68 15.71
N THR A 36 -7.13 -7.10 15.49
CA THR A 36 -8.12 -6.87 16.54
C THR A 36 -9.40 -7.63 16.19
N ALA A 37 -9.98 -8.29 17.17
CA ALA A 37 -11.27 -8.94 17.05
C ALA A 37 -12.20 -8.45 18.16
N VAL A 38 -13.45 -8.19 17.79
CA VAL A 38 -14.52 -7.79 18.71
C VAL A 38 -15.67 -8.77 18.56
N GLY A 39 -16.18 -9.27 19.68
CA GLY A 39 -17.31 -10.17 19.70
C GLY A 39 -18.13 -10.01 20.98
N SER A 40 -19.43 -10.28 20.86
CA SER A 40 -20.39 -10.29 22.00
C SER A 40 -21.32 -11.49 21.91
N GLY A 41 -22.17 -11.68 22.93
CA GLY A 41 -23.13 -12.77 22.96
C GLY A 41 -22.53 -14.14 23.30
N PHE A 42 -21.33 -14.19 23.88
CA PHE A 42 -20.73 -15.47 24.29
C PHE A 42 -21.40 -16.01 25.56
N LYS A 43 -21.77 -17.29 25.52
CA LYS A 43 -22.49 -17.96 26.63
C LYS A 43 -21.67 -18.09 27.91
N SER A 44 -20.32 -17.99 27.85
CA SER A 44 -19.46 -18.16 29.03
C SER A 44 -18.13 -17.44 28.85
N LYS A 45 -17.40 -17.17 29.94
CA LYS A 45 -16.03 -16.65 29.95
C LYS A 45 -15.07 -17.51 29.12
N ASN A 46 -15.26 -18.84 29.16
CA ASN A 46 -14.42 -19.79 28.41
C ASN A 46 -14.70 -19.74 26.90
N SER A 47 -15.99 -19.77 26.49
CA SER A 47 -16.35 -19.66 25.07
C SER A 47 -15.91 -18.35 24.49
N ARG A 48 -16.08 -17.24 25.21
CA ARG A 48 -15.58 -15.93 24.83
C ARG A 48 -14.09 -15.95 24.49
N SER A 49 -13.25 -16.48 25.36
CA SER A 49 -11.81 -16.54 25.14
C SER A 49 -11.43 -17.48 24.01
N ARG A 50 -12.07 -18.64 23.90
CA ARG A 50 -11.80 -19.65 22.88
C ARG A 50 -12.17 -19.15 21.47
N GLU A 51 -13.38 -18.63 21.31
CA GLU A 51 -13.87 -18.21 20.00
C GLU A 51 -13.14 -16.94 19.52
N THR A 52 -12.85 -16.00 20.41
CA THR A 52 -12.06 -14.81 20.04
C THR A 52 -10.66 -15.20 19.60
N LEU A 53 -9.97 -16.11 20.32
CA LEU A 53 -8.65 -16.60 19.90
C LEU A 53 -8.70 -17.31 18.54
N ARG A 54 -9.77 -18.07 18.29
CA ARG A 54 -9.97 -18.75 17.00
C ARG A 54 -10.07 -17.78 15.85
N ILE A 55 -10.81 -16.66 16.01
CA ILE A 55 -10.94 -15.59 15.00
C ILE A 55 -9.62 -14.87 14.79
N LEU A 56 -8.91 -14.51 15.86
CA LEU A 56 -7.58 -13.88 15.76
C LEU A 56 -6.59 -14.77 14.99
N ASN A 57 -6.50 -16.04 15.35
CA ASN A 57 -5.64 -17.01 14.67
C ASN A 57 -6.07 -17.25 13.21
N TRP A 58 -7.38 -17.22 12.91
CA TRP A 58 -7.87 -17.31 11.54
C TRP A 58 -7.38 -16.11 10.72
N GLY A 59 -7.51 -14.89 11.26
CA GLY A 59 -7.02 -13.67 10.60
C GLY A 59 -5.51 -13.70 10.34
N LEU A 60 -4.69 -14.16 11.30
CA LEU A 60 -3.25 -14.33 11.13
C LEU A 60 -2.88 -15.35 10.06
N ARG A 61 -3.59 -16.48 10.02
CA ARG A 61 -3.26 -17.58 9.09
C ARG A 61 -3.77 -17.36 7.68
N LYS A 62 -4.95 -16.74 7.53
CA LYS A 62 -5.64 -16.65 6.22
C LYS A 62 -5.36 -15.37 5.45
N PHE A 63 -4.83 -14.34 6.11
CA PHE A 63 -4.55 -13.04 5.48
C PHE A 63 -3.07 -12.69 5.60
N ASP A 64 -2.58 -11.93 4.62
CA ASP A 64 -1.29 -11.25 4.66
C ASP A 64 -1.51 -9.75 4.49
N THR A 65 -0.64 -8.97 5.14
CA THR A 65 -0.50 -7.54 4.90
C THR A 65 0.77 -7.32 4.09
N ILE A 66 0.60 -6.73 2.91
CA ILE A 66 1.69 -6.47 1.97
C ILE A 66 1.91 -4.98 1.92
N LYS A 67 3.16 -4.56 2.07
CA LYS A 67 3.57 -3.18 1.83
C LYS A 67 3.67 -2.97 0.32
N VAL A 68 2.97 -1.97 -0.18
CA VAL A 68 2.95 -1.62 -1.60
C VAL A 68 3.84 -0.42 -1.88
N THR A 69 3.69 0.66 -1.09
CA THR A 69 4.55 1.84 -1.18
C THR A 69 5.10 2.22 0.18
N LYS A 70 6.22 2.92 0.18
CA LYS A 70 6.78 3.59 1.34
C LYS A 70 7.01 5.05 1.00
N LYS A 71 6.63 5.90 1.93
CA LYS A 71 6.80 7.35 1.79
C LYS A 71 8.25 7.69 1.45
N ASN A 72 8.42 8.51 0.40
CA ASN A 72 9.71 8.99 -0.08
C ASN A 72 10.70 7.92 -0.59
N GLU A 73 10.28 6.66 -0.68
CA GLU A 73 11.07 5.61 -1.33
C GLU A 73 10.83 5.68 -2.85
N VAL A 74 11.91 5.63 -3.64
CA VAL A 74 11.82 5.60 -5.09
C VAL A 74 11.09 4.35 -5.53
N PHE A 75 9.99 4.54 -6.25
CA PHE A 75 9.16 3.44 -6.73
C PHE A 75 9.62 2.96 -8.12
N THR A 76 9.85 3.91 -9.02
CA THR A 76 10.33 3.66 -10.39
C THR A 76 10.86 4.95 -11.00
N GLU A 77 11.34 4.86 -12.25
CA GLU A 77 11.72 5.98 -13.09
C GLU A 77 10.80 6.09 -14.30
N LEU A 78 10.47 7.32 -14.70
CA LEU A 78 9.65 7.63 -15.87
C LEU A 78 10.47 8.43 -16.89
N ASN A 79 10.18 8.26 -18.19
CA ASN A 79 10.87 8.97 -19.27
C ASN A 79 10.48 10.44 -19.31
N VAL A 80 11.49 11.30 -19.49
CA VAL A 80 11.36 12.76 -19.56
C VAL A 80 11.71 13.27 -20.94
N TRP A 81 10.86 14.14 -21.49
CA TRP A 81 11.05 14.81 -22.77
C TRP A 81 11.69 16.18 -22.58
N LEU A 82 12.73 16.48 -23.35
CA LEU A 82 13.43 17.76 -23.40
C LEU A 82 13.98 18.26 -22.05
N GLY A 83 14.25 17.33 -21.12
CA GLY A 83 14.87 17.61 -19.84
C GLY A 83 16.40 17.53 -19.88
N LYS A 84 17.07 18.12 -18.87
CA LYS A 84 18.51 17.89 -18.63
C LYS A 84 18.82 16.45 -18.27
N LYS A 85 17.83 15.69 -17.79
CA LYS A 85 17.87 14.25 -17.55
C LYS A 85 16.76 13.59 -18.38
N ASN A 86 17.02 12.42 -18.89
CA ASN A 86 16.08 11.65 -19.70
C ASN A 86 15.08 10.85 -18.84
N LYS A 87 15.31 10.78 -17.52
CA LYS A 87 14.44 10.08 -16.58
C LYS A 87 14.23 10.89 -15.31
N VAL A 88 13.08 10.69 -14.67
CA VAL A 88 12.73 11.24 -13.37
C VAL A 88 12.33 10.11 -12.42
N SER A 89 12.92 10.13 -11.22
CA SER A 89 12.52 9.20 -10.16
C SER A 89 11.21 9.66 -9.53
N VAL A 90 10.25 8.74 -9.39
CA VAL A 90 8.97 9.01 -8.72
C VAL A 90 8.84 8.26 -7.42
N THR A 91 8.19 8.91 -6.46
CA THR A 91 7.96 8.40 -5.11
C THR A 91 6.50 8.51 -4.73
N SER A 92 6.07 7.76 -3.71
CA SER A 92 4.79 7.99 -3.06
C SER A 92 4.97 8.94 -1.86
N ASN A 93 3.98 9.78 -1.61
CA ASN A 93 3.92 10.64 -0.42
C ASN A 93 3.31 9.93 0.80
N GLU A 94 2.88 8.68 0.65
CA GLU A 94 2.26 7.88 1.71
C GLU A 94 2.81 6.45 1.79
N ASP A 95 2.80 5.90 3.01
CA ASP A 95 2.93 4.47 3.21
C ASP A 95 1.60 3.80 2.88
N PHE A 96 1.61 2.80 2.01
CA PHE A 96 0.40 2.05 1.72
C PHE A 96 0.61 0.56 1.93
N TYR A 97 -0.27 -0.02 2.73
CA TYR A 97 -0.34 -1.45 3.02
C TYR A 97 -1.69 -1.99 2.58
N ILE A 98 -1.70 -3.17 1.98
CA ILE A 98 -2.93 -3.87 1.63
C ILE A 98 -3.01 -5.21 2.37
N THR A 99 -4.14 -5.44 3.05
CA THR A 99 -4.43 -6.73 3.70
C THR A 99 -5.38 -7.53 2.83
N ILE A 100 -4.94 -8.70 2.41
CA ILE A 100 -5.68 -9.58 1.51
C ILE A 100 -5.62 -11.05 1.96
N PRO A 101 -6.58 -11.89 1.56
CA PRO A 101 -6.46 -13.34 1.73
C PRO A 101 -5.20 -13.87 1.05
N LYS A 102 -4.43 -14.72 1.71
CA LYS A 102 -3.18 -15.31 1.18
C LYS A 102 -3.36 -15.93 -0.21
N ARG A 103 -4.50 -16.58 -0.44
CA ARG A 103 -4.83 -17.18 -1.76
C ARG A 103 -4.90 -16.15 -2.89
N LYS A 104 -5.19 -14.88 -2.59
CA LYS A 104 -5.28 -13.79 -3.58
C LYS A 104 -3.96 -13.07 -3.82
N LYS A 105 -2.87 -13.43 -3.12
CA LYS A 105 -1.58 -12.76 -3.24
C LYS A 105 -1.05 -12.72 -4.68
N LYS A 106 -1.22 -13.82 -5.42
CA LYS A 106 -0.80 -13.93 -6.84
C LYS A 106 -1.67 -13.12 -7.81
N THR A 107 -2.81 -12.60 -7.37
CA THR A 107 -3.72 -11.80 -8.21
C THR A 107 -3.52 -10.29 -8.04
N ILE A 108 -2.54 -9.88 -7.25
CA ILE A 108 -2.18 -8.47 -7.12
C ILE A 108 -1.48 -8.04 -8.39
N LYS A 109 -1.94 -6.92 -8.95
CA LYS A 109 -1.28 -6.21 -10.05
C LYS A 109 -1.12 -4.74 -9.68
N ALA A 110 0.07 -4.20 -9.89
CA ALA A 110 0.38 -2.78 -9.77
C ALA A 110 0.61 -2.24 -11.19
N VAL A 111 -0.16 -1.27 -11.60
CA VAL A 111 -0.09 -0.65 -12.93
C VAL A 111 0.18 0.84 -12.75
N ILE A 112 1.21 1.35 -13.42
CA ILE A 112 1.51 2.76 -13.44
C ILE A 112 0.91 3.36 -14.71
N GLU A 113 0.05 4.36 -14.55
CA GLU A 113 -0.54 5.13 -15.62
C GLU A 113 0.06 6.54 -15.60
N TYR A 114 0.59 7.00 -16.72
CA TYR A 114 1.11 8.34 -16.90
C TYR A 114 1.07 8.76 -18.37
N GLU A 115 0.98 10.06 -18.61
CA GLU A 115 1.11 10.62 -19.95
C GLU A 115 2.61 10.79 -20.27
N GLY A 116 3.12 9.88 -21.07
CA GLY A 116 4.53 9.84 -21.41
C GLY A 116 4.83 10.17 -22.85
N PRO A 117 6.04 10.70 -23.13
CA PRO A 117 7.08 11.09 -22.17
C PRO A 117 6.74 12.41 -21.46
N ILE A 118 7.13 12.50 -20.15
CA ILE A 118 6.81 13.65 -19.31
C ILE A 118 7.61 14.87 -19.73
N GLN A 119 6.92 15.98 -20.04
CA GLN A 119 7.56 17.19 -20.51
C GLN A 119 8.25 17.98 -19.39
N SER A 120 9.52 18.36 -19.60
CA SER A 120 10.24 19.29 -18.72
C SER A 120 9.77 20.75 -18.90
N PRO A 121 9.86 21.65 -17.87
CA PRO A 121 10.50 21.43 -16.57
C PRO A 121 9.60 20.66 -15.61
N ILE A 122 10.20 19.86 -14.71
CA ILE A 122 9.52 19.14 -13.65
C ILE A 122 10.03 19.68 -12.32
N LYS A 123 9.13 19.93 -11.37
CA LYS A 123 9.47 20.30 -10.00
C LYS A 123 9.29 19.12 -9.06
N LYS A 124 10.13 19.05 -8.04
CA LYS A 124 9.95 18.10 -6.95
C LYS A 124 8.56 18.27 -6.33
N GLY A 125 7.81 17.14 -6.22
CA GLY A 125 6.45 17.14 -5.73
C GLY A 125 5.36 17.22 -6.82
N ASP A 126 5.71 17.48 -8.09
CA ASP A 126 4.73 17.42 -9.18
C ASP A 126 4.15 16.01 -9.30
N ASN A 127 2.83 15.92 -9.48
CA ASN A 127 2.15 14.66 -9.77
C ASN A 127 2.48 14.23 -11.21
N LEU A 128 3.13 13.08 -11.36
CA LEU A 128 3.59 12.61 -12.67
C LEU A 128 2.91 11.34 -13.13
N ALA A 129 2.38 10.55 -12.21
CA ALA A 129 1.74 9.28 -12.54
C ALA A 129 0.73 8.84 -11.47
N LEU A 130 -0.11 7.87 -11.82
CA LEU A 130 -1.01 7.16 -10.93
C LEU A 130 -0.58 5.69 -10.81
N LEU A 131 -0.40 5.22 -9.60
CA LEU A 131 -0.20 3.81 -9.30
C LEU A 131 -1.54 3.18 -8.95
N ASN A 132 -2.04 2.32 -9.83
CA ASN A 132 -3.29 1.59 -9.66
C ASN A 132 -3.02 0.19 -9.11
N ILE A 133 -3.60 -0.14 -7.96
CA ILE A 133 -3.46 -1.43 -7.31
C ILE A 133 -4.73 -2.25 -7.50
N TYR A 134 -4.60 -3.36 -8.21
CA TYR A 134 -5.69 -4.30 -8.47
C TYR A 134 -5.51 -5.58 -7.66
N VAL A 135 -6.62 -6.15 -7.21
CA VAL A 135 -6.66 -7.49 -6.60
C VAL A 135 -7.79 -8.29 -7.25
N SER A 136 -7.47 -9.41 -7.87
CA SER A 136 -8.43 -10.22 -8.64
C SER A 136 -9.18 -9.41 -9.73
N GLY A 137 -8.51 -8.47 -10.37
CA GLY A 137 -9.07 -7.61 -11.41
C GLY A 137 -9.83 -6.37 -10.89
N GLU A 138 -10.11 -6.26 -9.60
CA GLU A 138 -10.78 -5.11 -9.01
C GLU A 138 -9.77 -4.06 -8.56
N LEU A 139 -9.98 -2.79 -8.91
CA LEU A 139 -9.20 -1.65 -8.41
C LEU A 139 -9.46 -1.47 -6.92
N LYS A 140 -8.40 -1.53 -6.12
CA LYS A 140 -8.46 -1.38 -4.65
C LYS A 140 -7.96 -0.03 -4.17
N LYS A 141 -6.97 0.54 -4.84
CA LYS A 141 -6.39 1.83 -4.46
C LYS A 141 -5.73 2.48 -5.66
N GLN A 142 -5.80 3.80 -5.72
CA GLN A 142 -5.00 4.66 -6.58
C GLN A 142 -4.10 5.52 -5.70
N ILE A 143 -2.82 5.63 -6.06
CA ILE A 143 -1.81 6.36 -5.32
C ILE A 143 -1.12 7.30 -6.30
N ASN A 144 -1.04 8.58 -5.96
CA ASN A 144 -0.28 9.55 -6.75
C ASN A 144 1.21 9.29 -6.59
N LEU A 145 1.91 9.20 -7.71
CA LEU A 145 3.37 9.18 -7.77
C LEU A 145 3.87 10.57 -8.13
N ILE A 146 4.70 11.12 -7.26
CA ILE A 146 5.24 12.48 -7.36
C ILE A 146 6.72 12.45 -7.71
N SER A 147 7.19 13.52 -8.36
CA SER A 147 8.61 13.71 -8.63
C SER A 147 9.42 13.80 -7.33
N ASN A 148 10.53 13.06 -7.27
CA ASN A 148 11.48 13.13 -6.17
C ASN A 148 12.54 14.25 -6.34
N GLU A 149 12.62 14.84 -7.53
CA GLU A 149 13.66 15.80 -7.89
C GLU A 149 13.16 16.87 -8.88
N ASP A 150 13.93 17.95 -9.00
CA ASP A 150 13.72 18.97 -10.02
C ASP A 150 14.43 18.60 -11.31
N ILE A 151 13.75 18.70 -12.46
CA ILE A 151 14.37 18.55 -13.77
C ILE A 151 14.15 19.81 -14.57
N LYS A 152 15.25 20.52 -14.86
CA LYS A 152 15.24 21.71 -15.70
C LYS A 152 15.18 21.31 -17.18
N ARG A 153 14.70 22.22 -18.02
CA ARG A 153 14.77 22.07 -19.48
C ARG A 153 16.21 21.95 -19.96
N SER A 154 16.42 21.12 -20.97
CA SER A 154 17.70 21.07 -21.69
C SER A 154 17.96 22.34 -22.50
N ASN A 155 19.20 22.55 -22.92
CA ASN A 155 19.58 23.69 -23.78
C ASN A 155 18.92 23.59 -25.15
N ILE A 156 18.77 24.76 -25.84
CA ILE A 156 18.07 24.85 -27.14
C ILE A 156 18.67 23.88 -28.17
N PHE A 157 20.00 23.81 -28.26
CA PHE A 157 20.68 22.88 -29.18
C PHE A 157 20.39 21.41 -28.90
N SER A 158 20.44 21.00 -27.63
CA SER A 158 20.08 19.60 -27.24
C SER A 158 18.63 19.28 -27.57
N ARG A 159 17.74 20.26 -27.40
CA ARG A 159 16.30 20.09 -27.71
C ARG A 159 16.06 19.88 -29.19
N LEU A 160 16.72 20.66 -30.05
CA LEU A 160 16.67 20.51 -31.51
C LEU A 160 17.17 19.13 -31.94
N LEU A 161 18.30 18.70 -31.39
CA LEU A 161 18.87 17.38 -31.69
C LEU A 161 17.94 16.24 -31.26
N THR A 162 17.38 16.30 -30.06
CA THR A 162 16.42 15.30 -29.54
C THR A 162 15.14 15.28 -30.39
N SER A 163 14.63 16.47 -30.81
CA SER A 163 13.43 16.54 -31.65
C SER A 163 13.68 15.98 -33.06
N LEU A 164 14.86 16.24 -33.64
CA LEU A 164 15.26 15.66 -34.92
C LEU A 164 15.43 14.14 -34.83
N ASN A 165 16.08 13.64 -33.78
CA ASN A 165 16.19 12.19 -33.55
C ASN A 165 14.84 11.52 -33.43
N TYR A 166 13.91 12.14 -32.69
CA TYR A 166 12.54 11.61 -32.54
C TYR A 166 11.79 11.58 -33.88
N LEU A 167 11.97 12.61 -34.72
CA LEU A 167 11.34 12.70 -36.05
C LEU A 167 11.87 11.63 -37.02
N VAL A 168 13.15 11.23 -36.86
CA VAL A 168 13.83 10.28 -37.76
C VAL A 168 13.69 8.84 -37.30
N TRP A 169 13.77 8.61 -35.97
CA TRP A 169 13.88 7.25 -35.39
C TRP A 169 12.68 6.85 -34.53
N GLY A 170 11.81 7.80 -34.15
CA GLY A 170 10.60 7.52 -33.37
C GLY A 170 10.82 7.07 -31.93
N ASP A 171 12.06 7.03 -31.43
CA ASP A 171 12.42 6.63 -30.09
C ASP A 171 12.88 7.81 -29.23
N VAL A 172 12.46 7.76 -27.94
CA VAL A 172 12.89 8.69 -26.88
C VAL A 172 13.61 7.93 -25.78
#